data_b25a72df52af4c7a641b94b029fd3e19
#
_entry.id   b25a72df52af4c7a641b94b029fd3e19
#
_cell.length_a   1.000
_cell.length_b   1.000
_cell.length_c   1.000
_cell.angle_alpha   90.00
_cell.angle_beta   90.00
_cell.angle_gamma   90.00
#
_symmetry.space_group_name_H-M   'P 1'
#
loop_
_entity.id
_entity.type
_entity.pdbx_description
1 polymer ?
#
loop_
_entity_poly.entity_id
_entity_poly.type
_entity_poly.pdbx_seq_one_letter_code
_entity_poly.pdbx_strand_id
1 'polypeptide(L)'
;MLKIKQISVLLVTMSAMLVLFAGCGDKDDGDDKQSHAELVAETVSSLTTTNKISTQGPSGITFEALIVSQSGDADWCSFALIRDDGKIVSSASGNVGDPAYLYLLKNNSDNDRVATIAVTYTNGYSTSLTLTQKAANSTFDYDRAWGEQPEYRSEDAYIYKTYFATFNSNQYFSGGYYRNYSVCYDVDKHISHWVAYPIFKKMYETPALSRRNDFNYDPNTQLPEIPTNLQQYIGTGGEGKGYGVRGYDRGHMLPQASRYNNYDPNRMTYYGTNMMPQNSTLNQNIWATLEGKVRGWGGMGKYDTLYVVTGTHFANS
;
A
#
# COMPACT_ATOMS: atom_id res chain seq x y z
N MET A 1 46.80 -33.14 22.29
CA MET A 1 45.94 -34.01 21.46
C MET A 1 44.52 -33.47 21.52
N LEU A 2 44.14 -32.63 20.56
CA LEU A 2 42.81 -32.09 20.46
C LEU A 2 42.04 -32.91 19.42
N LYS A 3 40.93 -33.53 19.82
CA LYS A 3 40.06 -34.29 18.91
C LYS A 3 39.13 -33.30 18.20
N ILE A 4 39.30 -33.17 16.88
CA ILE A 4 38.39 -32.46 15.98
C ILE A 4 37.20 -33.38 15.76
N LYS A 5 36.00 -32.93 16.16
CA LYS A 5 34.74 -33.57 15.78
C LYS A 5 34.37 -33.10 14.37
N GLN A 6 34.29 -34.03 13.45
CA GLN A 6 33.72 -33.79 12.12
C GLN A 6 32.23 -33.57 12.25
N ILE A 7 31.77 -32.41 11.77
CA ILE A 7 30.36 -32.13 11.55
C ILE A 7 30.04 -32.51 10.11
N SER A 8 29.29 -33.59 9.95
CA SER A 8 28.76 -34.01 8.65
C SER A 8 27.65 -33.05 8.23
N VAL A 9 27.92 -32.25 7.22
CA VAL A 9 26.88 -31.45 6.54
C VAL A 9 26.11 -32.39 5.59
N LEU A 10 24.86 -32.67 5.91
CA LEU A 10 23.98 -33.43 5.05
C LEU A 10 23.46 -32.47 3.94
N LEU A 11 24.08 -32.58 2.78
CA LEU A 11 23.65 -31.85 1.58
C LEU A 11 22.41 -32.56 1.01
N VAL A 12 21.22 -32.05 1.31
CA VAL A 12 19.99 -32.50 0.65
C VAL A 12 19.87 -31.76 -0.67
N THR A 13 20.32 -32.37 -1.73
CA THR A 13 20.05 -31.93 -3.10
C THR A 13 18.61 -32.29 -3.45
N MET A 14 17.69 -31.34 -3.33
CA MET A 14 16.39 -31.46 -3.97
C MET A 14 16.57 -31.21 -5.48
N SER A 15 16.59 -32.30 -6.25
CA SER A 15 16.44 -32.25 -7.69
C SER A 15 15.06 -31.67 -8.03
N ALA A 16 15.03 -30.47 -8.59
CA ALA A 16 13.83 -29.93 -9.20
C ALA A 16 13.47 -30.79 -10.44
N MET A 17 12.49 -31.63 -10.30
CA MET A 17 11.93 -32.41 -11.40
C MET A 17 11.01 -31.49 -12.19
N LEU A 18 11.57 -30.91 -13.26
CA LEU A 18 10.82 -30.15 -14.27
C LEU A 18 9.97 -31.13 -15.06
N VAL A 19 8.71 -31.30 -14.72
CA VAL A 19 7.77 -32.07 -15.53
C VAL A 19 7.17 -31.16 -16.58
N LEU A 20 7.75 -31.22 -17.79
CA LEU A 20 7.13 -30.65 -18.97
C LEU A 20 5.98 -31.59 -19.40
N PHE A 21 4.74 -31.20 -19.15
CA PHE A 21 3.59 -31.80 -19.84
C PHE A 21 3.33 -31.04 -21.13
N ALA A 22 3.84 -31.61 -22.23
CA ALA A 22 3.29 -31.35 -23.57
C ALA A 22 2.10 -32.30 -23.78
N GLY A 23 0.91 -31.78 -23.74
CA GLY A 23 -0.32 -32.50 -24.05
C GLY A 23 -1.16 -31.66 -24.99
N CYS A 24 -1.06 -31.95 -26.29
CA CYS A 24 -2.09 -31.58 -27.27
C CYS A 24 -3.36 -32.38 -26.99
N GLY A 25 -4.49 -31.72 -27.00
CA GLY A 25 -5.79 -32.37 -26.98
C GLY A 25 -6.91 -31.36 -26.90
N ASP A 26 -7.42 -30.94 -28.07
CA ASP A 26 -8.69 -30.26 -28.20
C ASP A 26 -9.79 -30.98 -27.41
N LYS A 27 -10.53 -30.23 -26.55
CA LYS A 27 -11.98 -30.24 -26.49
C LYS A 27 -12.46 -29.06 -25.62
N ASP A 28 -13.14 -28.21 -26.30
CA ASP A 28 -14.12 -27.24 -25.80
C ASP A 28 -15.12 -27.96 -24.90
N ASP A 29 -15.20 -27.47 -23.62
CA ASP A 29 -16.41 -27.50 -22.77
C ASP A 29 -16.09 -26.95 -21.37
N GLY A 30 -16.73 -25.83 -21.03
CA GLY A 30 -16.96 -25.42 -19.65
C GLY A 30 -15.82 -24.67 -18.98
N ASP A 31 -16.15 -23.47 -18.59
CA ASP A 31 -15.43 -22.44 -17.83
C ASP A 31 -14.73 -22.97 -16.55
N ASP A 32 -13.76 -23.88 -16.69
CA ASP A 32 -12.85 -24.29 -15.62
C ASP A 32 -11.78 -23.18 -15.43
N LYS A 33 -12.16 -22.15 -14.70
CA LYS A 33 -11.21 -21.09 -14.30
C LYS A 33 -10.09 -21.72 -13.51
N GLN A 34 -8.94 -21.87 -14.14
CA GLN A 34 -7.73 -22.34 -13.50
C GLN A 34 -7.41 -21.43 -12.30
N SER A 35 -7.14 -22.02 -11.12
CA SER A 35 -6.73 -21.26 -9.96
C SER A 35 -5.39 -20.58 -10.20
N HIS A 36 -5.31 -19.29 -9.90
CA HIS A 36 -4.16 -18.44 -10.16
C HIS A 36 -3.90 -17.51 -8.98
N ALA A 37 -2.62 -17.21 -8.74
CA ALA A 37 -2.21 -16.18 -7.79
C ALA A 37 -1.16 -15.27 -8.43
N GLU A 38 -1.18 -14.01 -8.05
CA GLU A 38 -0.23 -13.00 -8.49
C GLU A 38 0.11 -12.04 -7.35
N LEU A 39 1.32 -11.51 -7.36
CA LEU A 39 1.69 -10.36 -6.52
C LEU A 39 1.17 -9.09 -7.16
N VAL A 40 0.69 -8.14 -6.36
CA VAL A 40 0.35 -6.79 -6.84
C VAL A 40 1.58 -6.11 -7.45
N ALA A 41 2.77 -6.37 -6.89
CA ALA A 41 4.05 -5.98 -7.47
C ALA A 41 5.08 -7.08 -7.24
N GLU A 42 5.71 -7.58 -8.30
CA GLU A 42 6.79 -8.58 -8.22
C GLU A 42 8.11 -7.94 -7.76
N THR A 43 8.31 -6.67 -8.06
CA THR A 43 9.47 -5.90 -7.62
C THR A 43 8.99 -4.66 -6.90
N VAL A 44 9.54 -4.42 -5.71
CA VAL A 44 9.20 -3.28 -4.86
C VAL A 44 10.44 -2.50 -4.45
N SER A 45 10.25 -1.25 -4.03
CA SER A 45 11.35 -0.43 -3.54
C SER A 45 11.90 -0.92 -2.20
N SER A 46 13.10 -0.47 -1.86
CA SER A 46 13.73 -0.73 -0.56
C SER A 46 12.87 -0.29 0.63
N LEU A 47 11.99 0.66 0.41
CA LEU A 47 11.17 1.32 1.43
C LEU A 47 9.76 0.76 1.53
N THR A 48 9.37 -0.12 0.58
CA THR A 48 8.04 -0.73 0.59
C THR A 48 7.89 -1.64 1.80
N THR A 49 6.85 -1.41 2.58
CA THR A 49 6.57 -2.16 3.81
C THR A 49 5.37 -3.09 3.70
N THR A 50 4.63 -3.03 2.61
CA THR A 50 3.49 -3.92 2.36
C THR A 50 3.41 -4.35 0.90
N ASN A 51 2.89 -5.55 0.67
CA ASN A 51 2.49 -6.07 -0.65
C ASN A 51 1.25 -6.96 -0.48
N LYS A 52 0.73 -7.46 -1.57
CA LYS A 52 -0.47 -8.29 -1.55
C LYS A 52 -0.39 -9.39 -2.60
N ILE A 53 -0.89 -10.56 -2.25
CA ILE A 53 -1.17 -11.65 -3.17
C ILE A 53 -2.66 -11.60 -3.48
N SER A 54 -3.02 -11.48 -4.76
CA SER A 54 -4.37 -11.65 -5.27
C SER A 54 -4.55 -13.09 -5.74
N THR A 55 -5.69 -13.69 -5.42
CA THR A 55 -6.02 -15.06 -5.81
C THR A 55 -7.28 -15.09 -6.66
N GLN A 56 -7.31 -15.94 -7.67
CA GLN A 56 -8.44 -16.15 -8.57
C GLN A 56 -8.68 -17.65 -8.77
N GLY A 57 -9.91 -18.03 -9.08
CA GLY A 57 -10.29 -19.42 -9.33
C GLY A 57 -11.78 -19.67 -9.12
N PRO A 58 -12.23 -20.94 -9.20
CA PRO A 58 -13.61 -21.33 -8.96
C PRO A 58 -14.10 -21.02 -7.56
N SER A 59 -15.38 -20.78 -7.40
CA SER A 59 -16.01 -20.57 -6.10
C SER A 59 -15.90 -21.81 -5.19
N GLY A 60 -15.68 -21.59 -3.89
CA GLY A 60 -15.55 -22.67 -2.89
C GLY A 60 -14.15 -23.27 -2.79
N ILE A 61 -13.19 -22.83 -3.61
CA ILE A 61 -11.78 -23.21 -3.47
C ILE A 61 -11.12 -22.35 -2.40
N THR A 62 -10.24 -22.97 -1.61
CA THR A 62 -9.37 -22.25 -0.66
C THR A 62 -7.93 -22.33 -1.12
N PHE A 63 -7.12 -21.40 -0.63
CA PHE A 63 -5.69 -21.38 -0.85
C PHE A 63 -4.90 -21.38 0.47
N GLU A 64 -3.66 -21.83 0.38
CA GLU A 64 -2.62 -21.63 1.37
C GLU A 64 -1.41 -21.02 0.67
N ALA A 65 -0.91 -19.90 1.22
CA ALA A 65 0.31 -19.24 0.77
C ALA A 65 1.39 -19.44 1.84
N LEU A 66 2.59 -19.87 1.44
CA LEU A 66 3.71 -20.16 2.33
C LEU A 66 4.97 -19.46 1.82
N ILE A 67 5.64 -18.69 2.66
CA ILE A 67 6.98 -18.17 2.39
C ILE A 67 7.96 -19.32 2.52
N VAL A 68 8.48 -19.80 1.40
CA VAL A 68 9.37 -20.98 1.35
C VAL A 68 10.84 -20.62 1.45
N SER A 69 11.20 -19.41 1.09
CA SER A 69 12.58 -18.90 1.25
C SER A 69 12.63 -17.39 1.26
N GLN A 70 13.62 -16.85 1.95
CA GLN A 70 13.96 -15.43 1.93
C GLN A 70 15.49 -15.31 1.85
N SER A 71 16.00 -14.37 1.03
CA SER A 71 17.41 -14.01 1.01
C SER A 71 17.67 -12.79 1.91
N GLY A 72 18.90 -12.63 2.39
CA GLY A 72 19.31 -11.55 3.29
C GLY A 72 19.50 -12.01 4.73
N ASP A 73 19.89 -11.10 5.61
CA ASP A 73 20.36 -11.43 6.98
C ASP A 73 19.23 -11.59 8.00
N ALA A 74 17.98 -11.32 7.65
CA ALA A 74 16.84 -11.40 8.55
C ALA A 74 15.55 -11.81 7.80
N ASP A 75 14.61 -12.35 8.56
CA ASP A 75 13.23 -12.58 8.12
C ASP A 75 12.53 -11.23 7.91
N TRP A 76 12.42 -10.80 6.67
CA TRP A 76 11.94 -9.47 6.31
C TRP A 76 10.57 -9.47 5.63
N CYS A 77 10.05 -10.63 5.27
CA CYS A 77 8.75 -10.80 4.65
C CYS A 77 7.90 -11.72 5.52
N SER A 78 6.69 -11.33 5.84
CA SER A 78 5.79 -12.02 6.76
C SER A 78 4.34 -11.83 6.34
N PHE A 79 3.45 -12.77 6.66
CA PHE A 79 1.99 -12.61 6.51
C PHE A 79 1.33 -11.86 7.68
N ALA A 80 2.09 -11.43 8.66
CA ALA A 80 1.62 -10.54 9.71
C ALA A 80 2.62 -9.39 9.91
N LEU A 81 2.16 -8.29 10.49
CA LEU A 81 3.03 -7.17 10.83
C LEU A 81 4.17 -7.67 11.72
N ILE A 82 5.42 -7.43 11.26
CA ILE A 82 6.62 -7.82 12.00
C ILE A 82 6.81 -6.80 13.13
N ARG A 83 6.81 -7.29 14.37
CA ARG A 83 7.00 -6.47 15.57
C ARG A 83 8.31 -6.81 16.27
N ASP A 84 8.62 -6.14 17.38
CA ASP A 84 9.90 -6.18 18.13
C ASP A 84 10.38 -7.57 18.53
N ASP A 85 9.50 -8.58 18.57
CA ASP A 85 9.90 -9.96 18.87
C ASP A 85 10.56 -10.69 17.67
N GLY A 86 10.62 -10.04 16.51
CA GLY A 86 11.22 -10.56 15.28
C GLY A 86 10.55 -11.80 14.71
N LYS A 87 9.41 -12.23 15.28
CA LYS A 87 8.71 -13.41 14.79
C LYS A 87 7.95 -13.08 13.51
N ILE A 88 8.15 -13.93 12.52
CA ILE A 88 7.38 -13.86 11.28
C ILE A 88 6.25 -14.88 11.29
N VAL A 89 5.16 -14.56 10.58
CA VAL A 89 4.13 -15.52 10.20
C VAL A 89 4.42 -15.92 8.76
N SER A 90 4.84 -17.18 8.58
CA SER A 90 5.32 -17.68 7.29
C SER A 90 4.21 -18.15 6.35
N SER A 91 2.97 -18.28 6.83
CA SER A 91 1.85 -18.74 6.02
C SER A 91 0.58 -17.94 6.25
N ALA A 92 -0.27 -17.92 5.21
CA ALA A 92 -1.64 -17.40 5.27
C ALA A 92 -2.56 -18.31 4.46
N SER A 93 -3.83 -18.38 4.82
CA SER A 93 -4.85 -19.14 4.09
C SER A 93 -6.15 -18.34 4.02
N GLY A 94 -6.96 -18.62 2.99
CA GLY A 94 -8.23 -17.95 2.77
C GLY A 94 -9.04 -18.61 1.65
N ASN A 95 -10.18 -18.01 1.34
CA ASN A 95 -10.94 -18.40 0.16
C ASN A 95 -10.33 -17.72 -1.08
N VAL A 96 -10.48 -18.35 -2.23
CA VAL A 96 -10.15 -17.69 -3.50
C VAL A 96 -10.93 -16.38 -3.63
N GLY A 97 -10.22 -15.31 -3.96
CA GLY A 97 -10.75 -13.94 -3.96
C GLY A 97 -10.41 -13.14 -2.70
N ASP A 98 -10.09 -13.79 -1.59
CA ASP A 98 -9.56 -13.11 -0.41
C ASP A 98 -8.10 -12.71 -0.65
N PRO A 99 -7.68 -11.49 -0.28
CA PRO A 99 -6.28 -11.07 -0.40
C PRO A 99 -5.43 -11.66 0.73
N ALA A 100 -4.20 -12.06 0.42
CA ALA A 100 -3.18 -12.35 1.42
C ALA A 100 -2.17 -11.19 1.47
N TYR A 101 -2.05 -10.54 2.63
CA TYR A 101 -1.15 -9.40 2.80
C TYR A 101 0.23 -9.85 3.22
N LEU A 102 1.24 -9.25 2.61
CA LEU A 102 2.65 -9.37 2.98
C LEU A 102 3.11 -8.08 3.65
N TYR A 103 3.76 -8.21 4.78
CA TYR A 103 4.42 -7.14 5.53
C TYR A 103 5.91 -7.29 5.37
N LEU A 104 6.59 -6.20 5.03
CA LEU A 104 7.99 -6.20 4.67
C LEU A 104 8.76 -5.25 5.60
N LEU A 105 9.90 -5.68 6.11
CA LEU A 105 10.87 -4.75 6.66
C LEU A 105 11.51 -3.96 5.52
N LYS A 106 11.95 -2.73 5.79
CA LYS A 106 12.70 -1.94 4.82
C LYS A 106 14.04 -2.61 4.52
N ASN A 107 14.45 -2.56 3.28
CA ASN A 107 15.77 -3.02 2.88
C ASN A 107 16.78 -1.89 3.02
N ASN A 108 17.52 -1.87 4.11
CA ASN A 108 18.57 -0.87 4.36
C ASN A 108 19.94 -1.33 3.83
N SER A 109 20.01 -2.49 3.15
CA SER A 109 21.26 -3.03 2.61
C SER A 109 21.52 -2.54 1.18
N ASP A 110 22.76 -2.70 0.73
CA ASP A 110 23.19 -2.37 -0.64
C ASP A 110 22.87 -3.48 -1.65
N ASN A 111 22.15 -4.54 -1.23
CA ASN A 111 21.79 -5.65 -2.09
C ASN A 111 20.28 -5.82 -2.18
N ASP A 112 19.81 -6.19 -3.36
CA ASP A 112 18.44 -6.67 -3.55
C ASP A 112 18.23 -7.93 -2.71
N ARG A 113 16.99 -8.13 -2.25
CA ARG A 113 16.60 -9.36 -1.56
C ARG A 113 15.33 -9.94 -2.14
N VAL A 114 15.18 -11.24 -2.04
CA VAL A 114 14.13 -12.00 -2.72
C VAL A 114 13.42 -12.90 -1.72
N ALA A 115 12.09 -12.92 -1.78
CA ALA A 115 11.27 -13.91 -1.10
C ALA A 115 10.53 -14.76 -2.14
N THR A 116 10.48 -16.07 -1.91
CA THR A 116 9.71 -17.01 -2.72
C THR A 116 8.51 -17.47 -1.91
N ILE A 117 7.33 -17.38 -2.50
CA ILE A 117 6.06 -17.75 -1.88
C ILE A 117 5.40 -18.83 -2.72
N ALA A 118 5.15 -20.00 -2.13
CA ALA A 118 4.33 -21.04 -2.75
C ALA A 118 2.86 -20.79 -2.42
N VAL A 119 1.99 -20.86 -3.41
CA VAL A 119 0.54 -20.80 -3.23
C VAL A 119 -0.06 -22.10 -3.75
N THR A 120 -0.77 -22.82 -2.89
CA THR A 120 -1.44 -24.08 -3.19
C THR A 120 -2.94 -23.94 -3.01
N TYR A 121 -3.70 -24.64 -3.83
CA TYR A 121 -5.16 -24.59 -3.82
C TYR A 121 -5.75 -25.95 -3.54
N THR A 122 -6.91 -25.99 -2.91
CA THR A 122 -7.60 -27.26 -2.57
C THR A 122 -8.04 -28.07 -3.79
N ASN A 123 -8.08 -27.49 -4.98
CA ASN A 123 -8.31 -28.20 -6.24
C ASN A 123 -7.02 -28.80 -6.88
N GLY A 124 -5.89 -28.77 -6.15
CA GLY A 124 -4.62 -29.34 -6.58
C GLY A 124 -3.73 -28.43 -7.43
N TYR A 125 -4.18 -27.25 -7.80
CA TYR A 125 -3.32 -26.26 -8.46
C TYR A 125 -2.29 -25.68 -7.48
N SER A 126 -1.14 -25.28 -8.02
CA SER A 126 -0.11 -24.57 -7.23
C SER A 126 0.65 -23.60 -8.14
N THR A 127 1.15 -22.52 -7.55
CA THR A 127 2.01 -21.56 -8.22
C THR A 127 3.10 -21.07 -7.27
N SER A 128 4.19 -20.56 -7.84
CA SER A 128 5.29 -19.96 -7.08
C SER A 128 5.41 -18.51 -7.48
N LEU A 129 5.41 -17.62 -6.48
CA LEU A 129 5.55 -16.18 -6.66
C LEU A 129 6.94 -15.76 -6.17
N THR A 130 7.54 -14.83 -6.87
CA THR A 130 8.84 -14.25 -6.50
C THR A 130 8.68 -12.77 -6.23
N LEU A 131 8.97 -12.34 -5.00
CA LEU A 131 8.98 -10.94 -4.61
C LEU A 131 10.42 -10.48 -4.49
N THR A 132 10.80 -9.46 -5.25
CA THR A 132 12.10 -8.79 -5.16
C THR A 132 11.94 -7.46 -4.46
N GLN A 133 12.67 -7.24 -3.35
CA GLN A 133 12.79 -5.91 -2.75
C GLN A 133 14.18 -5.33 -3.05
N LYS A 134 14.19 -4.17 -3.64
CA LYS A 134 15.40 -3.51 -4.13
C LYS A 134 16.32 -3.06 -2.98
N ALA A 135 17.60 -2.89 -3.31
CA ALA A 135 18.61 -2.31 -2.42
C ALA A 135 18.30 -0.86 -2.03
N ALA A 136 18.82 -0.41 -0.90
CA ALA A 136 18.63 0.95 -0.40
C ALA A 136 19.18 2.04 -1.36
N ASN A 137 20.23 1.71 -2.11
CA ASN A 137 20.86 2.58 -3.10
C ASN A 137 20.30 2.41 -4.53
N SER A 138 19.27 1.59 -4.69
CA SER A 138 18.65 1.34 -6.00
C SER A 138 17.95 2.59 -6.54
N THR A 139 18.07 2.82 -7.84
CA THR A 139 17.27 3.82 -8.56
C THR A 139 15.81 3.38 -8.78
N PHE A 140 15.49 2.14 -8.48
CA PHE A 140 14.14 1.62 -8.45
C PHE A 140 13.42 2.09 -7.19
N ASP A 141 13.31 3.37 -7.02
CA ASP A 141 12.60 3.93 -5.88
C ASP A 141 11.43 4.77 -6.38
N TYR A 142 10.32 4.09 -6.58
CA TYR A 142 9.10 4.69 -7.06
C TYR A 142 8.58 5.78 -6.11
N ASP A 143 8.77 5.58 -4.81
CA ASP A 143 8.31 6.51 -3.78
C ASP A 143 9.27 7.67 -3.58
N ARG A 144 10.56 7.52 -3.93
CA ARG A 144 11.56 8.61 -3.88
C ARG A 144 11.59 9.50 -5.12
N ALA A 145 10.84 9.18 -6.16
CA ALA A 145 10.75 10.00 -7.37
C ALA A 145 10.07 11.36 -7.13
N TRP A 146 9.44 11.56 -5.97
CA TRP A 146 8.70 12.75 -5.62
C TRP A 146 9.49 13.60 -4.64
N GLY A 147 10.10 14.67 -5.15
CA GLY A 147 11.04 15.50 -4.38
C GLY A 147 10.48 16.22 -3.15
N GLU A 148 9.14 16.27 -3.01
CA GLU A 148 8.48 16.89 -1.85
C GLU A 148 8.27 15.93 -0.70
N GLN A 149 8.48 14.64 -0.87
CA GLN A 149 8.28 13.68 0.22
C GLN A 149 9.32 13.90 1.32
N PRO A 150 8.91 13.93 2.59
CA PRO A 150 9.84 13.96 3.70
C PRO A 150 10.75 12.73 3.72
N GLU A 151 11.88 12.87 4.38
CA GLU A 151 12.81 11.78 4.57
C GLU A 151 12.15 10.57 5.23
N TYR A 152 12.41 9.40 4.70
CA TYR A 152 11.88 8.16 5.24
C TYR A 152 12.55 7.83 6.57
N ARG A 153 11.74 7.36 7.51
CA ARG A 153 12.20 6.81 8.78
C ARG A 153 12.01 5.30 8.77
N SER A 154 13.00 4.60 9.30
CA SER A 154 12.99 3.13 9.39
C SER A 154 12.31 2.65 10.68
N GLU A 155 11.06 3.05 10.92
CA GLU A 155 10.29 2.59 12.07
C GLU A 155 9.29 1.51 11.60
N ASP A 156 9.20 0.40 12.31
CA ASP A 156 8.38 -0.75 11.93
C ASP A 156 6.88 -0.43 11.87
N ALA A 157 6.44 0.58 12.64
CA ALA A 157 5.07 1.05 12.63
C ALA A 157 4.70 1.87 11.37
N TYR A 158 5.67 2.25 10.52
CA TYR A 158 5.39 3.16 9.40
C TYR A 158 5.18 2.41 8.11
N ILE A 159 4.00 2.59 7.51
CA ILE A 159 3.67 2.13 6.17
C ILE A 159 3.67 3.32 5.22
N TYR A 160 4.49 3.22 4.17
CA TYR A 160 4.52 4.19 3.09
C TYR A 160 3.64 3.69 1.94
N LYS A 161 2.72 4.55 1.50
CA LYS A 161 1.77 4.20 0.45
C LYS A 161 1.55 5.38 -0.49
N THR A 162 1.53 5.11 -1.79
CA THR A 162 1.17 6.09 -2.82
C THR A 162 -0.15 5.69 -3.47
N TYR A 163 -1.04 6.64 -3.62
CA TYR A 163 -2.36 6.47 -4.23
C TYR A 163 -2.33 7.05 -5.63
N PHE A 164 -2.75 6.26 -6.59
CA PHE A 164 -2.90 6.68 -7.97
C PHE A 164 -4.37 6.79 -8.32
N ALA A 165 -4.68 7.73 -9.18
CA ALA A 165 -6.00 7.96 -9.68
C ALA A 165 -5.99 8.09 -11.20
N THR A 166 -7.13 7.83 -11.83
CA THR A 166 -7.34 8.08 -13.24
C THR A 166 -8.05 9.41 -13.45
N PHE A 167 -7.69 10.13 -14.51
CA PHE A 167 -8.58 11.16 -15.04
C PHE A 167 -9.66 10.51 -15.90
N ASN A 168 -10.86 11.08 -15.87
CA ASN A 168 -11.98 10.63 -16.71
C ASN A 168 -11.72 10.82 -18.22
N SER A 169 -10.64 11.50 -18.61
CA SER A 169 -10.17 11.60 -19.97
C SER A 169 -8.70 11.16 -20.04
N ASN A 170 -8.44 10.11 -20.80
CA ASN A 170 -7.12 9.50 -21.02
C ASN A 170 -6.08 10.41 -21.70
N GLN A 171 -6.32 11.71 -21.78
CA GLN A 171 -5.53 12.63 -22.63
C GLN A 171 -4.21 13.12 -22.01
N TYR A 172 -3.94 12.88 -20.71
CA TYR A 172 -2.92 13.66 -20.02
C TYR A 172 -1.78 12.87 -19.37
N PHE A 173 -1.94 11.55 -19.22
CA PHE A 173 -0.90 10.72 -18.61
C PHE A 173 -0.74 9.43 -19.39
N SER A 174 0.49 9.07 -19.68
CA SER A 174 0.82 7.74 -20.23
C SER A 174 0.29 6.66 -19.29
N GLY A 175 -0.65 5.85 -19.77
CA GLY A 175 -1.34 4.86 -18.95
C GLY A 175 -2.58 5.32 -18.19
N GLY A 176 -2.95 6.62 -18.26
CA GLY A 176 -4.19 7.12 -17.66
C GLY A 176 -4.16 7.32 -16.14
N TYR A 177 -3.02 7.08 -15.48
CA TYR A 177 -2.84 7.25 -14.04
C TYR A 177 -1.97 8.45 -13.70
N TYR A 178 -2.26 9.07 -12.56
CA TYR A 178 -1.38 10.07 -11.96
C TYR A 178 -1.34 9.87 -10.44
N ARG A 179 -0.26 10.31 -9.82
CA ARG A 179 -0.15 10.29 -8.36
C ARG A 179 -1.18 11.25 -7.75
N ASN A 180 -2.08 10.69 -6.95
CA ASN A 180 -3.05 11.48 -6.19
C ASN A 180 -2.38 12.04 -4.93
N TYR A 181 -1.81 11.19 -4.10
CA TYR A 181 -1.01 11.55 -2.92
C TYR A 181 -0.21 10.36 -2.40
N SER A 182 0.77 10.66 -1.56
CA SER A 182 1.54 9.66 -0.81
C SER A 182 1.40 9.91 0.67
N VAL A 183 1.48 8.87 1.48
CA VAL A 183 1.37 8.94 2.95
C VAL A 183 2.50 8.19 3.62
N CYS A 184 2.88 8.65 4.81
CA CYS A 184 3.56 7.87 5.82
C CYS A 184 2.56 7.60 6.93
N TYR A 185 2.00 6.40 6.98
CA TYR A 185 0.97 6.00 7.92
C TYR A 185 1.57 5.25 9.12
N ASP A 186 1.23 5.67 10.33
CA ASP A 186 1.63 5.02 11.58
C ASP A 186 0.51 4.05 12.00
N VAL A 187 0.81 2.73 11.95
CA VAL A 187 -0.19 1.70 12.25
C VAL A 187 -0.47 1.55 13.74
N ASP A 188 0.43 2.01 14.61
CA ASP A 188 0.23 1.97 16.05
C ASP A 188 -0.61 3.16 16.52
N LYS A 189 -0.43 4.32 15.91
CA LYS A 189 -1.23 5.52 16.17
C LYS A 189 -2.48 5.64 15.31
N HIS A 190 -2.56 4.82 14.26
CA HIS A 190 -3.65 4.84 13.28
C HIS A 190 -3.84 6.22 12.62
N ILE A 191 -2.74 6.90 12.30
CA ILE A 191 -2.74 8.24 11.69
C ILE A 191 -1.53 8.42 10.78
N SER A 192 -1.65 9.28 9.77
CA SER A 192 -0.50 9.61 8.92
C SER A 192 0.39 10.67 9.58
N HIS A 193 1.70 10.44 9.59
CA HIS A 193 2.69 11.46 9.96
C HIS A 193 2.73 12.58 8.94
N TRP A 194 2.56 12.24 7.66
CA TRP A 194 2.45 13.21 6.60
C TRP A 194 1.67 12.66 5.41
N VAL A 195 1.08 13.57 4.66
CA VAL A 195 0.47 13.36 3.35
C VAL A 195 1.09 14.35 2.38
N ALA A 196 1.69 13.83 1.29
CA ALA A 196 2.37 14.62 0.26
C ALA A 196 1.61 14.49 -1.07
N TYR A 197 1.36 15.61 -1.75
CA TYR A 197 0.55 15.60 -2.95
C TYR A 197 0.87 16.75 -3.91
N PRO A 198 0.71 16.51 -5.24
CA PRO A 198 0.81 17.56 -6.25
C PRO A 198 -0.51 18.33 -6.38
N ILE A 199 -0.42 19.60 -6.73
CA ILE A 199 -1.51 20.43 -7.24
C ILE A 199 -1.06 21.05 -8.57
N PHE A 200 -1.83 20.84 -9.63
CA PHE A 200 -1.55 21.42 -10.93
C PHE A 200 -2.84 21.91 -11.61
N LYS A 201 -2.70 22.86 -12.53
CA LYS A 201 -3.81 23.57 -13.14
C LYS A 201 -4.89 22.65 -13.69
N LYS A 202 -4.49 21.55 -14.32
CA LYS A 202 -5.42 20.59 -14.93
C LYS A 202 -6.44 19.98 -13.96
N MET A 203 -6.10 19.91 -12.68
CA MET A 203 -7.02 19.45 -11.63
C MET A 203 -8.23 20.37 -11.44
N TYR A 204 -8.23 21.57 -12.04
CA TYR A 204 -9.26 22.61 -11.85
C TYR A 204 -9.94 23.03 -13.15
N GLU A 205 -9.61 22.40 -14.28
CA GLU A 205 -10.18 22.79 -15.59
C GLU A 205 -11.59 22.24 -15.84
N THR A 206 -12.04 21.27 -15.07
CA THR A 206 -13.40 20.73 -15.16
C THR A 206 -14.29 21.29 -14.06
N PRO A 207 -15.62 21.33 -14.23
CA PRO A 207 -16.53 21.79 -13.18
C PRO A 207 -16.34 21.02 -11.88
N ALA A 208 -16.39 21.73 -10.77
CA ALA A 208 -16.27 21.14 -9.44
C ALA A 208 -17.41 20.16 -9.15
N LEU A 209 -17.08 19.02 -8.58
CA LEU A 209 -18.05 18.08 -8.02
C LEU A 209 -18.65 18.64 -6.73
N SER A 210 -19.89 18.28 -6.45
CA SER A 210 -20.49 18.55 -5.15
C SER A 210 -19.70 17.84 -4.05
N ARG A 211 -19.63 18.46 -2.86
CA ARG A 211 -19.01 17.83 -1.69
C ARG A 211 -19.69 16.50 -1.40
N ARG A 212 -18.90 15.46 -1.33
CA ARG A 212 -19.31 14.13 -0.89
C ARG A 212 -18.92 13.97 0.57
N ASN A 213 -19.61 13.14 1.29
CA ASN A 213 -19.22 12.78 2.65
C ASN A 213 -18.94 11.28 2.72
N ASP A 214 -18.14 10.79 1.77
CA ASP A 214 -17.83 9.38 1.53
C ASP A 214 -16.72 8.88 2.49
N PHE A 215 -16.76 9.28 3.76
CA PHE A 215 -15.79 8.85 4.76
C PHE A 215 -15.82 7.33 4.92
N ASN A 216 -14.69 6.70 4.71
CA ASN A 216 -14.57 5.25 4.76
C ASN A 216 -13.14 4.83 5.12
N TYR A 217 -12.97 3.57 5.48
CA TYR A 217 -11.66 2.97 5.50
C TYR A 217 -11.03 3.02 4.11
N ASP A 218 -9.70 3.05 4.08
CA ASP A 218 -8.93 2.93 2.87
C ASP A 218 -9.17 1.52 2.26
N PRO A 219 -9.91 1.45 1.16
CA PRO A 219 -10.20 0.18 0.52
C PRO A 219 -9.00 -0.28 -0.32
N ASN A 220 -9.16 -1.43 -0.93
CA ASN A 220 -8.21 -1.90 -1.91
C ASN A 220 -8.02 -0.89 -3.05
N THR A 221 -6.77 -0.50 -3.24
CA THR A 221 -6.30 0.27 -4.39
C THR A 221 -5.33 -0.61 -5.19
N GLN A 222 -4.67 -0.07 -6.18
CA GLN A 222 -3.69 -0.79 -7.00
C GLN A 222 -2.35 -1.03 -6.27
N LEU A 223 -2.19 -0.50 -5.07
CA LEU A 223 -0.99 -0.65 -4.25
C LEU A 223 -1.30 -1.48 -3.01
N PRO A 224 -0.25 -2.00 -2.32
CA PRO A 224 -0.43 -2.67 -1.04
C PRO A 224 -1.28 -1.86 -0.08
N GLU A 225 -2.22 -2.52 0.57
CA GLU A 225 -3.22 -1.88 1.44
C GLU A 225 -2.75 -1.77 2.87
N ILE A 226 -3.33 -0.79 3.58
CA ILE A 226 -3.30 -0.75 5.03
C ILE A 226 -4.55 -1.50 5.50
N PRO A 227 -4.44 -2.64 6.20
CA PRO A 227 -5.58 -3.40 6.68
C PRO A 227 -6.53 -2.56 7.52
N THR A 228 -7.84 -2.81 7.41
CA THR A 228 -8.85 -1.98 8.09
C THR A 228 -8.72 -1.97 9.60
N ASN A 229 -8.25 -3.08 10.19
CA ASN A 229 -8.00 -3.18 11.64
C ASN A 229 -6.81 -2.34 12.12
N LEU A 230 -5.96 -1.87 11.20
CA LEU A 230 -4.82 -0.97 11.46
C LEU A 230 -5.14 0.48 11.09
N GLN A 231 -6.38 0.79 10.75
CA GLN A 231 -6.84 2.14 10.46
C GLN A 231 -7.68 2.69 11.61
N GLN A 232 -7.58 4.00 11.80
CA GLN A 232 -8.44 4.66 12.79
C GLN A 232 -9.90 4.64 12.33
N TYR A 233 -10.82 4.33 13.26
CA TYR A 233 -12.25 4.44 12.99
C TYR A 233 -12.66 5.91 12.83
N ILE A 234 -13.26 6.23 11.69
CA ILE A 234 -13.62 7.61 11.33
C ILE A 234 -15.07 7.96 11.64
N GLY A 235 -15.85 7.04 12.20
CA GLY A 235 -17.24 7.25 12.62
C GLY A 235 -18.21 7.60 11.48
N THR A 236 -19.49 7.57 11.77
CA THR A 236 -20.57 7.84 10.80
C THR A 236 -21.22 9.22 10.95
N GLY A 237 -20.79 10.03 11.90
CA GLY A 237 -21.38 11.34 12.21
C GLY A 237 -22.23 11.32 13.47
N GLY A 238 -22.67 12.49 13.89
CA GLY A 238 -23.36 12.72 15.16
C GLY A 238 -22.65 13.77 16.00
N GLU A 239 -23.10 13.99 17.22
CA GLU A 239 -22.41 14.86 18.16
C GLU A 239 -21.04 14.25 18.47
N GLY A 240 -19.95 14.96 18.25
CA GLY A 240 -18.60 14.40 18.28
C GLY A 240 -18.18 13.74 16.96
N LYS A 241 -18.59 14.32 15.86
CA LYS A 241 -18.40 13.82 14.48
C LYS A 241 -16.99 13.32 14.21
N GLY A 242 -16.92 12.08 13.81
CA GLY A 242 -15.72 11.50 13.21
C GLY A 242 -14.86 10.71 14.16
N TYR A 243 -14.62 11.13 15.37
CA TYR A 243 -13.77 10.41 16.33
C TYR A 243 -14.44 10.21 17.70
N GLY A 244 -15.74 10.48 17.78
CA GLY A 244 -16.49 10.36 19.05
C GLY A 244 -16.11 11.41 20.10
N VAL A 245 -15.28 12.40 19.76
CA VAL A 245 -14.78 13.44 20.67
C VAL A 245 -15.34 14.78 20.26
N ARG A 246 -16.07 15.44 21.19
CA ARG A 246 -16.63 16.77 20.97
C ARG A 246 -15.51 17.79 20.72
N GLY A 247 -15.73 18.67 19.74
CA GLY A 247 -14.77 19.73 19.39
C GLY A 247 -13.68 19.32 18.40
N TYR A 248 -13.74 18.07 17.89
CA TYR A 248 -12.85 17.61 16.85
C TYR A 248 -13.62 17.19 15.59
N ASP A 249 -13.10 17.61 14.45
CA ASP A 249 -13.57 17.23 13.12
C ASP A 249 -12.68 16.13 12.52
N ARG A 250 -13.21 15.45 11.49
CA ARG A 250 -12.41 14.64 10.59
C ARG A 250 -11.63 15.57 9.65
N GLY A 251 -10.44 15.99 10.07
CA GLY A 251 -9.59 16.91 9.32
C GLY A 251 -8.92 16.18 8.15
N HIS A 252 -9.07 16.73 6.94
CA HIS A 252 -8.37 16.24 5.77
C HIS A 252 -6.92 16.73 5.77
N MET A 253 -5.96 15.84 5.57
CA MET A 253 -4.57 16.22 5.33
C MET A 253 -4.35 16.66 3.87
N LEU A 254 -4.87 15.91 2.90
CA LEU A 254 -5.13 16.39 1.53
C LEU A 254 -6.58 16.86 1.46
N PRO A 255 -6.85 18.16 1.30
CA PRO A 255 -8.20 18.70 1.26
C PRO A 255 -9.02 18.14 0.09
N GLN A 256 -10.26 17.73 0.34
CA GLN A 256 -11.12 17.21 -0.72
C GLN A 256 -11.37 18.24 -1.84
N ALA A 257 -11.40 19.53 -1.49
CA ALA A 257 -11.54 20.63 -2.44
C ALA A 257 -10.36 20.73 -3.43
N SER A 258 -9.20 20.15 -3.10
CA SER A 258 -8.07 20.05 -4.01
C SER A 258 -8.21 18.95 -5.06
N ARG A 259 -9.32 18.19 -5.03
CA ARG A 259 -9.64 17.08 -5.94
C ARG A 259 -11.08 17.14 -6.46
N TYR A 260 -11.67 18.33 -6.55
CA TYR A 260 -13.07 18.50 -6.93
C TYR A 260 -13.43 18.02 -8.34
N ASN A 261 -12.46 17.90 -9.22
CA ASN A 261 -12.72 17.77 -10.64
C ASN A 261 -12.85 16.33 -11.12
N ASN A 262 -12.55 15.36 -10.26
CA ASN A 262 -12.60 13.96 -10.64
C ASN A 262 -13.09 13.10 -9.46
N TYR A 263 -13.99 12.17 -9.78
CA TYR A 263 -14.64 11.33 -8.78
C TYR A 263 -13.65 10.48 -7.98
N ASP A 264 -12.78 9.73 -8.64
CA ASP A 264 -11.88 8.78 -7.96
C ASP A 264 -10.87 9.46 -7.04
N PRO A 265 -10.09 10.46 -7.48
CA PRO A 265 -9.15 11.14 -6.59
C PRO A 265 -9.86 11.90 -5.46
N ASN A 266 -11.08 12.43 -5.70
CA ASN A 266 -11.87 13.07 -4.67
C ASN A 266 -12.33 12.07 -3.62
N ARG A 267 -12.85 10.89 -4.01
CA ARG A 267 -13.23 9.81 -3.10
C ARG A 267 -12.07 9.36 -2.23
N MET A 268 -10.87 9.25 -2.79
CA MET A 268 -9.67 8.86 -2.05
C MET A 268 -9.30 9.84 -0.94
N THR A 269 -9.69 11.11 -1.04
CA THR A 269 -9.43 12.08 0.04
C THR A 269 -10.23 11.79 1.30
N TYR A 270 -11.29 10.98 1.24
CA TYR A 270 -12.14 10.61 2.38
C TYR A 270 -11.68 9.32 3.08
N TYR A 271 -10.58 8.70 2.63
CA TYR A 271 -10.04 7.54 3.32
C TYR A 271 -9.50 7.89 4.70
N GLY A 272 -9.67 6.96 5.66
CA GLY A 272 -9.17 7.13 7.03
C GLY A 272 -7.68 7.44 7.11
N THR A 273 -6.89 6.95 6.15
CA THR A 273 -5.45 7.23 6.04
C THR A 273 -5.12 8.69 5.71
N ASN A 274 -6.09 9.45 5.20
CA ASN A 274 -5.97 10.89 4.94
C ASN A 274 -6.63 11.75 6.03
N MET A 275 -7.17 11.14 7.08
CA MET A 275 -7.90 11.83 8.14
C MET A 275 -7.07 11.94 9.42
N MET A 276 -7.23 13.09 10.10
CA MET A 276 -6.72 13.29 11.46
C MET A 276 -7.78 13.98 12.33
N PRO A 277 -7.79 13.70 13.65
CA PRO A 277 -8.57 14.50 14.58
C PRO A 277 -8.05 15.94 14.58
N GLN A 278 -8.87 16.87 14.12
CA GLN A 278 -8.51 18.27 14.05
C GLN A 278 -9.48 19.12 14.85
N ASN A 279 -8.97 20.02 15.69
CA ASN A 279 -9.83 20.94 16.43
C ASN A 279 -10.79 21.66 15.47
N SER A 280 -12.11 21.63 15.76
CA SER A 280 -13.15 22.12 14.85
C SER A 280 -12.98 23.61 14.53
N THR A 281 -12.60 24.43 15.53
CA THR A 281 -12.37 25.87 15.30
C THR A 281 -11.18 26.10 14.37
N LEU A 282 -10.09 25.36 14.54
CA LEU A 282 -8.93 25.42 13.64
C LEU A 282 -9.33 24.96 12.24
N ASN A 283 -9.95 23.77 12.12
CA ASN A 283 -10.31 23.15 10.86
C ASN A 283 -11.24 24.04 10.01
N GLN A 284 -12.29 24.59 10.63
CA GLN A 284 -13.32 25.34 9.93
C GLN A 284 -12.95 26.79 9.61
N ASN A 285 -11.90 27.35 10.21
CA ASN A 285 -11.49 28.73 10.02
C ASN A 285 -10.12 28.88 9.35
N ILE A 286 -9.07 28.93 10.14
CA ILE A 286 -7.71 29.26 9.65
C ILE A 286 -7.22 28.17 8.67
N TRP A 287 -7.46 26.89 9.00
CA TRP A 287 -7.05 25.77 8.15
C TRP A 287 -7.77 25.83 6.81
N ALA A 288 -9.09 25.97 6.79
CA ALA A 288 -9.87 26.12 5.55
C ALA A 288 -9.41 27.33 4.71
N THR A 289 -9.03 28.43 5.35
CA THR A 289 -8.48 29.61 4.67
C THR A 289 -7.13 29.30 4.03
N LEU A 290 -6.23 28.59 4.75
CA LEU A 290 -4.93 28.18 4.23
C LEU A 290 -5.09 27.23 3.02
N GLU A 291 -5.96 26.24 3.13
CA GLU A 291 -6.29 25.33 2.02
C GLU A 291 -6.73 26.10 0.77
N GLY A 292 -7.59 27.11 0.94
CA GLY A 292 -8.04 27.97 -0.15
C GLY A 292 -6.89 28.72 -0.82
N LYS A 293 -5.95 29.25 -0.05
CA LYS A 293 -4.75 29.92 -0.59
C LYS A 293 -3.85 28.96 -1.33
N VAL A 294 -3.57 27.78 -0.77
CA VAL A 294 -2.73 26.75 -1.39
C VAL A 294 -3.33 26.33 -2.74
N ARG A 295 -4.64 26.09 -2.81
CA ARG A 295 -5.35 25.81 -4.07
C ARG A 295 -5.20 26.96 -5.08
N GLY A 296 -5.31 28.19 -4.61
CA GLY A 296 -5.14 29.38 -5.46
C GLY A 296 -3.74 29.44 -6.07
N TRP A 297 -2.69 29.10 -5.31
CA TRP A 297 -1.32 29.10 -5.83
C TRP A 297 -1.08 28.01 -6.88
N GLY A 298 -1.59 26.80 -6.66
CA GLY A 298 -1.42 25.65 -7.57
C GLY A 298 -2.35 25.68 -8.78
N GLY A 299 -3.59 26.17 -8.61
CA GLY A 299 -4.62 26.16 -9.66
C GLY A 299 -4.57 27.34 -10.64
N MET A 300 -3.91 28.46 -10.29
CA MET A 300 -3.91 29.67 -11.11
C MET A 300 -2.86 29.70 -12.23
N GLY A 301 -2.13 28.60 -12.43
CA GLY A 301 -1.20 28.49 -13.56
C GLY A 301 0.07 29.34 -13.45
N LYS A 302 0.40 29.81 -12.26
CA LYS A 302 1.68 30.50 -12.02
C LYS A 302 2.88 29.51 -12.06
N TYR A 303 2.61 28.27 -11.70
CA TYR A 303 3.56 27.17 -11.70
C TYR A 303 2.95 25.95 -12.38
N ASP A 304 3.75 25.12 -13.00
CA ASP A 304 3.28 23.88 -13.62
C ASP A 304 2.68 22.92 -12.58
N THR A 305 3.36 22.81 -11.45
CA THR A 305 2.93 21.97 -10.33
C THR A 305 3.36 22.61 -9.02
N LEU A 306 2.47 22.64 -8.05
CA LEU A 306 2.75 22.96 -6.65
C LEU A 306 2.76 21.64 -5.88
N TYR A 307 3.85 21.38 -5.17
CA TYR A 307 3.96 20.24 -4.27
C TYR A 307 3.67 20.67 -2.85
N VAL A 308 2.85 19.90 -2.15
CA VAL A 308 2.36 20.21 -0.80
C VAL A 308 2.61 19.01 0.11
N VAL A 309 3.09 19.28 1.31
CA VAL A 309 3.18 18.30 2.39
C VAL A 309 2.40 18.83 3.58
N THR A 310 1.43 18.04 4.04
CA THR A 310 0.72 18.27 5.30
C THR A 310 1.24 17.25 6.31
N GLY A 311 1.72 17.71 7.46
CA GLY A 311 2.32 16.86 8.47
C GLY A 311 1.64 16.97 9.83
N THR A 312 1.78 15.92 10.64
CA THR A 312 1.39 15.89 12.06
C THR A 312 2.64 15.82 12.92
N HIS A 313 2.60 16.48 14.05
CA HIS A 313 3.64 16.37 15.08
C HIS A 313 3.01 15.83 16.36
N PHE A 314 3.58 14.77 16.89
CA PHE A 314 3.21 14.23 18.19
C PHE A 314 4.23 14.71 19.20
N ALA A 315 3.76 15.42 20.22
CA ALA A 315 4.60 15.69 21.38
C ALA A 315 4.96 14.33 22.03
N ASN A 316 6.22 14.14 22.36
CA ASN A 316 6.63 12.97 23.15
C ASN A 316 5.89 13.03 24.47
N SER A 317 4.99 12.07 24.68
CA SER A 317 4.30 11.84 25.96
C SER A 317 5.20 11.02 26.86
#